data_339f278b8d8767f47f2d12dc25a5bc37
#
_entry.id   339f278b8d8767f47f2d12dc25a5bc37
#
_cell.length_a   1.000
_cell.length_b   1.000
_cell.length_c   1.000
_cell.angle_alpha   90.00
_cell.angle_beta   90.00
_cell.angle_gamma   90.00
#
_symmetry.space_group_name_H-M   'P 1'
#
loop_
_entity.id
_entity.type
_entity.pdbx_description
1 polymer ?
#
loop_
_entity_poly.entity_id
_entity_poly.type
_entity_poly.pdbx_seq_one_letter_code
_entity_poly.pdbx_strand_id
1 'polypeptide(L)'
;MSEYGFTVEVPEGYDEAVLRTRVALRGAGFSIITEAHVGEMLGPQSGPGRQYLIMGAYNVRTTHREIDSNIEAAVHVPCNIVVQENEGSAIVAALDPQDDVDPDSPEQIQTAEGARAALQGVLERVASP
;
A
#
# COMPACT_ATOMS: atom_id res chain seq x y z
N MET A 1 8.05 12.58 1.17
CA MET A 1 7.62 11.62 0.15
C MET A 1 8.83 11.04 -0.53
N SER A 2 8.89 9.73 -0.65
CA SER A 2 10.03 9.08 -1.29
C SER A 2 9.90 9.11 -2.81
N GLU A 3 11.00 8.81 -3.48
CA GLU A 3 11.06 8.69 -4.94
C GLU A 3 10.12 7.60 -5.47
N TYR A 4 9.84 6.57 -4.68
CA TYR A 4 9.09 5.38 -5.09
C TYR A 4 7.67 5.31 -4.52
N GLY A 5 7.17 6.39 -3.95
CA GLY A 5 5.84 6.42 -3.37
C GLY A 5 5.81 7.18 -2.06
N PHE A 6 4.86 6.79 -1.22
CA PHE A 6 4.66 7.42 0.09
C PHE A 6 5.21 6.53 1.18
N THR A 7 5.91 7.10 2.16
CA THR A 7 6.40 6.36 3.31
C THR A 7 6.09 7.08 4.61
N VAL A 8 5.82 6.31 5.66
CA VAL A 8 5.73 6.81 7.03
C VAL A 8 6.46 5.86 7.97
N GLU A 9 6.92 6.38 9.10
CA GLU A 9 7.55 5.57 10.14
C GLU A 9 6.58 5.37 11.30
N VAL A 10 6.59 4.15 11.86
CA VAL A 10 5.82 3.80 13.06
C VAL A 10 6.82 3.41 14.14
N PRO A 11 7.12 4.33 15.07
CA PRO A 11 8.14 4.05 16.12
C PRO A 11 7.77 2.91 17.06
N GLU A 12 6.49 2.59 17.19
CA GLU A 12 5.97 1.56 18.08
C GLU A 12 6.29 0.14 17.60
N GLY A 13 6.73 -0.02 16.37
CA GLY A 13 7.22 -1.29 15.86
C GLY A 13 6.35 -1.94 14.82
N TYR A 14 6.80 -3.12 14.37
CA TYR A 14 6.22 -3.81 13.23
C TYR A 14 4.78 -4.27 13.48
N ASP A 15 4.52 -4.93 14.62
CA ASP A 15 3.17 -5.46 14.88
C ASP A 15 2.13 -4.36 14.95
N GLU A 16 2.47 -3.25 15.59
CA GLU A 16 1.61 -2.08 15.66
C GLU A 16 1.40 -1.46 14.28
N ALA A 17 2.46 -1.38 13.48
CA ALA A 17 2.37 -0.86 12.12
C ALA A 17 1.44 -1.69 11.25
N VAL A 18 1.54 -3.02 11.33
CA VAL A 18 0.66 -3.92 10.59
C VAL A 18 -0.80 -3.72 10.99
N LEU A 19 -1.06 -3.65 12.30
CA LEU A 19 -2.41 -3.44 12.81
C LEU A 19 -3.00 -2.11 12.33
N ARG A 20 -2.25 -1.03 12.49
CA ARG A 20 -2.69 0.30 12.05
C ARG A 20 -2.95 0.37 10.55
N THR A 21 -2.10 -0.29 9.77
CA THR A 21 -2.23 -0.32 8.33
C THR A 21 -3.51 -1.03 7.92
N ARG A 22 -3.80 -2.19 8.51
CA ARG A 22 -5.04 -2.91 8.23
C ARG A 22 -6.28 -2.09 8.58
N VAL A 23 -6.27 -1.48 9.76
CA VAL A 23 -7.42 -0.69 10.23
C VAL A 23 -7.63 0.54 9.34
N ALA A 24 -6.54 1.24 9.01
CA ALA A 24 -6.61 2.45 8.19
C ALA A 24 -7.09 2.14 6.77
N LEU A 25 -6.61 1.05 6.17
CA LEU A 25 -7.05 0.63 4.84
C LEU A 25 -8.55 0.33 4.81
N ARG A 26 -9.02 -0.47 5.76
CA ARG A 26 -10.45 -0.79 5.85
C ARG A 26 -11.30 0.44 6.09
N GLY A 27 -10.84 1.33 6.96
CA GLY A 27 -11.53 2.58 7.24
C GLY A 27 -11.64 3.51 6.04
N ALA A 28 -10.71 3.42 5.11
CA ALA A 28 -10.69 4.21 3.87
C ALA A 28 -11.43 3.52 2.70
N GLY A 29 -12.03 2.37 2.95
CA GLY A 29 -12.79 1.64 1.92
C GLY A 29 -11.98 0.66 1.10
N PHE A 30 -10.74 0.38 1.48
CA PHE A 30 -9.93 -0.63 0.81
C PHE A 30 -10.23 -2.03 1.34
N SER A 31 -10.27 -2.98 0.42
CA SER A 31 -10.27 -4.41 0.75
C SER A 31 -8.87 -4.94 0.61
N ILE A 32 -8.39 -5.63 1.64
CA ILE A 32 -7.08 -6.29 1.61
C ILE A 32 -7.30 -7.67 1.00
N ILE A 33 -6.78 -7.87 -0.19
CA ILE A 33 -7.02 -9.10 -0.94
C ILE A 33 -5.86 -10.08 -0.88
N THR A 34 -4.65 -9.59 -0.57
CA THR A 34 -3.48 -10.45 -0.41
C THR A 34 -2.60 -9.93 0.70
N GLU A 35 -1.95 -10.86 1.42
CA GLU A 35 -0.88 -10.56 2.38
C GLU A 35 0.19 -11.61 2.22
N ALA A 36 1.44 -11.18 2.03
CA ALA A 36 2.56 -12.09 1.88
C ALA A 36 3.69 -11.69 2.82
N HIS A 37 4.03 -12.60 3.74
CA HIS A 37 5.17 -12.43 4.63
C HIS A 37 6.42 -12.91 3.91
N VAL A 38 7.28 -11.98 3.52
CA VAL A 38 8.43 -12.28 2.67
C VAL A 38 9.77 -12.15 3.39
N GLY A 39 9.74 -11.87 4.69
CA GLY A 39 10.99 -11.67 5.44
C GLY A 39 11.95 -12.85 5.35
N GLU A 40 11.44 -14.06 5.48
CA GLU A 40 12.24 -15.28 5.38
C GLU A 40 12.78 -15.51 3.97
N MET A 41 12.04 -15.04 2.96
CA MET A 41 12.41 -15.19 1.56
C MET A 41 13.56 -14.28 1.15
N LEU A 42 13.80 -13.20 1.91
CA LEU A 42 14.89 -12.26 1.63
C LEU A 42 16.24 -12.81 2.03
N GLY A 43 16.27 -13.88 2.81
CA GLY A 43 17.47 -14.57 3.18
C GLY A 43 18.33 -13.86 4.22
N PRO A 44 19.49 -14.42 4.55
CA PRO A 44 20.34 -13.90 5.62
C PRO A 44 20.91 -12.51 5.36
N GLN A 45 20.97 -12.07 4.11
CA GLN A 45 21.47 -10.74 3.79
C GLN A 45 20.60 -9.62 4.33
N SER A 46 19.31 -9.90 4.58
CA SER A 46 18.37 -8.91 5.12
C SER A 46 18.39 -8.82 6.63
N GLY A 47 19.19 -9.64 7.28
CA GLY A 47 19.29 -9.72 8.73
C GLY A 47 18.35 -10.77 9.32
N PRO A 48 18.81 -11.46 10.37
CA PRO A 48 18.00 -12.50 11.01
C PRO A 48 16.77 -11.89 11.68
N GLY A 49 15.61 -12.50 11.46
CA GLY A 49 14.36 -12.12 12.10
C GLY A 49 13.70 -10.86 11.55
N ARG A 50 14.22 -10.29 10.48
CA ARG A 50 13.60 -9.09 9.89
C ARG A 50 12.26 -9.44 9.27
N GLN A 51 11.22 -8.75 9.72
CA GLN A 51 9.86 -8.97 9.24
C GLN A 51 9.52 -8.02 8.09
N TYR A 52 8.79 -8.54 7.13
CA TYR A 52 8.45 -7.82 5.91
C TYR A 52 7.12 -8.35 5.39
N LEU A 53 6.15 -7.45 5.23
CA LEU A 53 4.81 -7.82 4.78
C LEU A 53 4.45 -7.01 3.54
N ILE A 54 4.03 -7.70 2.48
CA ILE A 54 3.49 -7.05 1.29
C ILE A 54 1.99 -7.30 1.28
N MET A 55 1.21 -6.22 1.24
CA MET A 55 -0.24 -6.30 1.15
C MET A 55 -0.71 -5.79 -0.22
N GLY A 56 -1.64 -6.51 -0.82
CA GLY A 56 -2.35 -6.03 -1.99
C GLY A 56 -3.74 -5.59 -1.56
N ALA A 57 -4.09 -4.35 -1.84
CA ALA A 57 -5.38 -3.77 -1.48
C ALA A 57 -6.00 -3.06 -2.67
N TYR A 58 -7.33 -3.10 -2.75
CA TYR A 58 -8.00 -2.30 -3.76
C TYR A 58 -9.23 -1.60 -3.17
N ASN A 59 -9.53 -0.43 -3.71
CA ASN A 59 -10.67 0.34 -3.26
C ASN A 59 -11.88 -0.02 -4.13
N VAL A 60 -12.86 -0.67 -3.51
CA VAL A 60 -14.04 -1.17 -4.21
C VAL A 60 -14.80 -0.06 -4.93
N ARG A 61 -14.85 1.12 -4.32
CA ARG A 61 -15.62 2.24 -4.86
C ARG A 61 -15.00 2.86 -6.10
N THR A 62 -13.68 2.89 -6.17
CA THR A 62 -12.96 3.62 -7.22
C THR A 62 -12.48 2.72 -8.35
N THR A 63 -12.21 1.43 -8.07
CA THR A 63 -11.58 0.54 -9.04
C THR A 63 -12.49 -0.55 -9.58
N HIS A 64 -13.64 -0.80 -8.93
CA HIS A 64 -14.53 -1.88 -9.34
C HIS A 64 -15.02 -1.75 -10.80
N ARG A 65 -15.39 -0.56 -11.21
CA ARG A 65 -15.84 -0.31 -12.59
C ARG A 65 -14.79 -0.63 -13.63
N GLU A 66 -13.54 -0.29 -13.31
CA GLU A 66 -12.44 -0.52 -14.24
C GLU A 66 -12.17 -2.00 -14.42
N ILE A 67 -12.23 -2.76 -13.34
CA ILE A 67 -12.03 -4.20 -13.37
C ILE A 67 -13.10 -4.87 -14.24
N ASP A 68 -14.36 -4.45 -14.09
CA ASP A 68 -15.47 -5.01 -14.86
C ASP A 68 -15.39 -4.67 -16.33
N SER A 69 -14.91 -3.49 -16.68
CA SER A 69 -14.98 -2.98 -18.05
C SER A 69 -13.75 -3.33 -18.89
N ASN A 70 -12.62 -3.62 -18.25
CA ASN A 70 -11.37 -3.81 -18.99
C ASN A 70 -10.40 -4.69 -18.21
N ILE A 71 -10.03 -5.82 -18.81
CA ILE A 71 -9.07 -6.74 -18.21
C ILE A 71 -7.70 -6.08 -17.98
N GLU A 72 -7.31 -5.13 -18.81
CA GLU A 72 -6.04 -4.42 -18.65
C GLU A 72 -6.03 -3.60 -17.37
N ALA A 73 -7.19 -3.05 -16.97
CA ALA A 73 -7.29 -2.32 -15.71
C ALA A 73 -6.99 -3.21 -14.51
N ALA A 74 -7.36 -4.47 -14.56
CA ALA A 74 -7.10 -5.41 -13.47
C ALA A 74 -5.62 -5.68 -13.24
N VAL A 75 -4.77 -5.45 -14.24
CA VAL A 75 -3.31 -5.60 -14.10
C VAL A 75 -2.74 -4.57 -13.13
N HIS A 76 -3.36 -3.39 -13.04
CA HIS A 76 -2.91 -2.30 -12.18
C HIS A 76 -3.48 -2.38 -10.76
N VAL A 77 -4.32 -3.38 -10.49
CA VAL A 77 -4.88 -3.64 -9.17
C VAL A 77 -4.23 -4.94 -8.66
N PRO A 78 -3.87 -5.05 -7.39
CA PRO A 78 -4.12 -4.12 -6.29
C PRO A 78 -3.03 -3.06 -6.12
N CYS A 79 -3.34 -2.03 -5.32
CA CYS A 79 -2.31 -1.12 -4.82
C CYS A 79 -1.47 -1.87 -3.79
N ASN A 80 -0.16 -1.78 -3.90
CA ASN A 80 0.74 -2.47 -2.99
C ASN A 80 1.13 -1.58 -1.82
N ILE A 81 0.99 -2.14 -0.62
CA ILE A 81 1.44 -1.51 0.62
C ILE A 81 2.44 -2.46 1.28
N VAL A 82 3.55 -1.92 1.74
CA VAL A 82 4.62 -2.71 2.35
C VAL A 82 4.82 -2.24 3.78
N VAL A 83 4.92 -3.19 4.71
CA VAL A 83 5.31 -2.91 6.09
C VAL A 83 6.63 -3.61 6.34
N GLN A 84 7.65 -2.84 6.72
CA GLN A 84 8.99 -3.34 6.91
C GLN A 84 9.47 -3.04 8.33
N GLU A 85 9.97 -4.06 9.02
CA GLU A 85 10.62 -3.88 10.30
C GLU A 85 11.94 -3.13 10.12
N ASN A 86 12.23 -2.19 11.03
CA ASN A 86 13.41 -1.35 10.96
C ASN A 86 13.95 -1.04 12.35
N GLU A 87 14.72 -1.99 12.90
CA GLU A 87 15.42 -1.84 14.18
C GLU A 87 14.54 -1.29 15.33
N GLY A 88 13.46 -1.99 15.62
CA GLY A 88 12.54 -1.62 16.70
C GLY A 88 11.40 -0.70 16.26
N SER A 89 11.50 -0.09 15.09
CA SER A 89 10.40 0.65 14.48
C SER A 89 9.92 -0.08 13.25
N ALA A 90 9.03 0.53 12.49
CA ALA A 90 8.60 0.01 11.20
C ALA A 90 8.42 1.14 10.20
N ILE A 91 8.58 0.81 8.95
CA ILE A 91 8.32 1.72 7.84
C ILE A 91 7.15 1.15 7.05
N VAL A 92 6.17 1.99 6.77
CA VAL A 92 5.03 1.64 5.91
C VAL A 92 5.14 2.46 4.63
N ALA A 93 5.08 1.79 3.50
CA ALA A 93 5.21 2.43 2.20
C ALA A 93 4.07 2.00 1.28
N ALA A 94 3.61 2.91 0.45
CA ALA A 94 2.62 2.63 -0.58
C ALA A 94 3.12 3.15 -1.92
N LEU A 95 2.87 2.39 -2.97
CA LEU A 95 3.17 2.84 -4.32
C LEU A 95 2.22 3.98 -4.68
N ASP A 96 2.76 5.04 -5.28
CA ASP A 96 1.93 6.13 -5.77
C ASP A 96 1.13 5.66 -6.99
N PRO A 97 -0.20 5.67 -6.93
CA PRO A 97 -1.01 5.24 -8.08
C PRO A 97 -0.76 6.03 -9.36
N GLN A 98 -0.28 7.27 -9.24
CA GLN A 98 0.02 8.09 -10.41
C GLN A 98 1.24 7.62 -11.18
N ASP A 99 2.09 6.80 -10.57
CA ASP A 99 3.30 6.30 -11.23
C ASP A 99 2.99 5.24 -12.29
N ASP A 100 1.79 4.71 -12.32
CA ASP A 100 1.40 3.60 -13.19
C ASP A 100 0.21 3.93 -14.08
N VAL A 101 -0.02 5.20 -14.39
CA VAL A 101 -1.11 5.60 -15.26
C VAL A 101 -0.64 5.92 -16.67
N ASP A 102 -1.52 5.70 -17.64
CA ASP A 102 -1.34 6.16 -19.01
C ASP A 102 -1.56 7.68 -19.02
N PRO A 103 -0.54 8.48 -19.39
CA PRO A 103 -0.68 9.94 -19.41
C PRO A 103 -1.70 10.43 -20.46
N ASP A 104 -2.07 9.59 -21.40
CA ASP A 104 -3.05 9.92 -22.43
C ASP A 104 -4.49 9.54 -22.05
N SER A 105 -4.69 8.96 -20.87
CA SER A 105 -6.00 8.54 -20.40
C SER A 105 -6.50 9.42 -19.25
N PRO A 106 -7.43 10.37 -19.50
CA PRO A 106 -8.00 11.19 -18.44
C PRO A 106 -8.70 10.38 -17.35
N GLU A 107 -9.31 9.25 -17.71
CA GLU A 107 -9.98 8.39 -16.74
C GLU A 107 -9.00 7.74 -15.77
N GLN A 108 -7.88 7.24 -16.28
CA GLN A 108 -6.85 6.66 -15.43
C GLN A 108 -6.23 7.71 -14.50
N ILE A 109 -5.97 8.91 -15.02
CA ILE A 109 -5.42 10.00 -14.24
C ILE A 109 -6.36 10.36 -13.10
N GLN A 110 -7.65 10.51 -13.38
CA GLN A 110 -8.64 10.86 -12.36
C GLN A 110 -8.78 9.78 -11.28
N THR A 111 -8.81 8.51 -11.69
CA THR A 111 -8.89 7.39 -10.75
C THR A 111 -7.64 7.33 -9.88
N ALA A 112 -6.46 7.55 -10.46
CA ALA A 112 -5.21 7.56 -9.72
C ALA A 112 -5.15 8.70 -8.71
N GLU A 113 -5.67 9.88 -9.05
CA GLU A 113 -5.73 11.01 -8.10
C GLU A 113 -6.59 10.67 -6.89
N GLY A 114 -7.74 10.04 -7.11
CA GLY A 114 -8.62 9.59 -6.02
C GLY A 114 -7.95 8.54 -5.14
N ALA A 115 -7.31 7.56 -5.76
CA ALA A 115 -6.59 6.51 -5.04
C ALA A 115 -5.41 7.08 -4.26
N ARG A 116 -4.68 8.01 -4.85
CA ARG A 116 -3.55 8.69 -4.21
C ARG A 116 -3.99 9.43 -2.96
N ALA A 117 -5.09 10.19 -3.05
CA ALA A 117 -5.62 10.91 -1.90
C ALA A 117 -6.05 9.96 -0.78
N ALA A 118 -6.71 8.86 -1.14
CA ALA A 118 -7.12 7.86 -0.17
C ALA A 118 -5.92 7.21 0.52
N LEU A 119 -4.87 6.87 -0.22
CA LEU A 119 -3.65 6.28 0.34
C LEU A 119 -2.89 7.27 1.22
N GLN A 120 -2.86 8.55 0.86
CA GLN A 120 -2.28 9.58 1.73
C GLN A 120 -3.00 9.62 3.07
N GLY A 121 -4.33 9.57 3.07
CA GLY A 121 -5.12 9.52 4.29
C GLY A 121 -4.84 8.27 5.11
N VAL A 122 -4.67 7.13 4.46
CA VAL A 122 -4.29 5.88 5.13
C VAL A 122 -2.96 6.04 5.86
N LEU A 123 -1.95 6.53 5.15
CA LEU A 123 -0.61 6.68 5.73
C LEU A 123 -0.58 7.70 6.86
N GLU A 124 -1.35 8.78 6.75
CA GLU A 124 -1.47 9.76 7.85
C GLU A 124 -2.05 9.12 9.11
N ARG A 125 -3.06 8.26 8.96
CA ARG A 125 -3.63 7.52 10.10
C ARG A 125 -2.67 6.51 10.68
N VAL A 126 -1.88 5.85 9.84
CA VAL A 126 -0.86 4.91 10.30
C VAL A 126 0.20 5.62 11.12
N ALA A 127 0.61 6.81 10.70
CA ALA A 127 1.61 7.62 11.40
C ALA A 127 1.09 8.21 12.71
N SER A 128 -0.22 8.42 12.83
CA SER A 128 -0.86 9.02 14.01
C SER A 128 -1.52 7.96 14.85
N PRO A 129 -1.12 7.82 16.12
CA PRO A 129 -1.71 6.84 17.04
C PRO A 129 -3.18 7.10 17.29
#